data_ffaf033c6d420ef0ed53ed453f9ebedc
#
_entry.id   ffaf033c6d420ef0ed53ed453f9ebedc
#
_cell.length_a   1.000
_cell.length_b   1.000
_cell.length_c   1.000
_cell.angle_alpha   90.00
_cell.angle_beta   90.00
_cell.angle_gamma   90.00
#
_symmetry.space_group_name_H-M   'P 1'
#
loop_
_entity.id
_entity.type
_entity.pdbx_description
1 polymer ?
#
loop_
_entity_poly.entity_id
_entity_poly.type
_entity_poly.pdbx_seq_one_letter_code
_entity_poly.pdbx_strand_id
1 'polypeptide(L)'
;MGFPEVTLRLPGWVRDLVSGEERTYPTVEDRMRLAVELSRLNVRNDTGGPFGAAIFERETGRLLAPGVNLVVGSGCSVFHAEMVAIMVAQKVVGTFDLGADNLPSYELVTTTEPCAMCLGATPWSGVRHLVCGARDEDARAVGFDEGSKTSEWVGALEDRGITVQQDVLREEAVAVLREYAERGGEIYNSRQGTDPP
;
A
#
# COMPACT_ATOMS: atom_id res chain seq x y z
N MET A 1 1.57 23.65 -26.06
CA MET A 1 2.18 22.80 -25.02
C MET A 1 1.29 21.58 -24.86
N GLY A 2 1.81 20.35 -25.11
CA GLY A 2 1.05 19.13 -24.85
C GLY A 2 1.24 18.70 -23.40
N PHE A 3 0.22 18.07 -22.78
CA PHE A 3 0.35 17.47 -21.46
C PHE A 3 1.09 16.13 -21.58
N PRO A 4 1.99 15.77 -20.63
CA PRO A 4 2.65 14.48 -20.63
C PRO A 4 1.64 13.35 -20.29
N GLU A 5 1.88 12.17 -20.82
CA GLU A 5 1.23 10.96 -20.35
C GLU A 5 1.74 10.60 -18.96
N VAL A 6 0.82 10.19 -18.06
CA VAL A 6 1.16 9.63 -16.75
C VAL A 6 1.00 8.12 -16.84
N THR A 7 2.12 7.42 -16.79
CA THR A 7 2.13 5.95 -16.90
C THR A 7 2.58 5.33 -15.59
N LEU A 8 1.74 4.44 -15.01
CA LEU A 8 2.13 3.59 -13.90
C LEU A 8 2.82 2.32 -14.47
N ARG A 9 4.03 2.05 -14.00
CA ARG A 9 4.75 0.82 -14.33
C ARG A 9 5.40 0.24 -13.07
N LEU A 10 5.01 -0.97 -12.71
CA LEU A 10 5.68 -1.71 -11.65
C LEU A 10 7.11 -2.08 -12.07
N PRO A 11 8.09 -2.06 -11.14
CA PRO A 11 9.44 -2.57 -11.38
C PRO A 11 9.43 -4.03 -11.86
N GLY A 12 10.37 -4.40 -12.73
CA GLY A 12 10.42 -5.74 -13.33
C GLY A 12 10.49 -6.87 -12.30
N TRP A 13 11.23 -6.67 -11.23
CA TRP A 13 11.38 -7.63 -10.14
C TRP A 13 10.04 -7.97 -9.43
N VAL A 14 9.04 -7.05 -9.43
CA VAL A 14 7.71 -7.34 -8.88
C VAL A 14 7.07 -8.49 -9.65
N ARG A 15 7.15 -8.47 -10.98
CA ARG A 15 6.64 -9.57 -11.80
C ARG A 15 7.34 -10.88 -11.45
N ASP A 16 8.66 -10.86 -11.31
CA ASP A 16 9.44 -12.06 -11.02
C ASP A 16 9.05 -12.65 -9.65
N LEU A 17 8.83 -11.76 -8.65
CA LEU A 17 8.39 -12.15 -7.31
C LEU A 17 7.01 -12.84 -7.32
N VAL A 18 6.05 -12.29 -8.08
CA VAL A 18 4.66 -12.79 -8.10
C VAL A 18 4.38 -13.70 -9.30
N SER A 19 5.38 -13.99 -10.14
CA SER A 19 5.24 -14.94 -11.26
C SER A 19 5.15 -16.38 -10.75
N GLY A 20 4.29 -17.17 -11.36
CA GLY A 20 4.05 -18.59 -11.04
C GLY A 20 2.56 -18.91 -11.12
N GLU A 21 2.25 -20.21 -11.22
CA GLU A 21 0.85 -20.68 -11.22
C GLU A 21 0.16 -20.23 -9.95
N GLU A 22 -1.13 -19.91 -10.06
CA GLU A 22 -2.03 -19.32 -9.06
C GLU A 22 -1.51 -19.32 -7.60
N ARG A 23 -0.76 -18.26 -7.23
CA ARG A 23 -0.26 -18.13 -5.86
C ARG A 23 -1.40 -17.72 -4.95
N THR A 24 -1.78 -18.65 -4.10
CA THR A 24 -2.70 -18.39 -3.00
C THR A 24 -1.93 -18.15 -1.70
N TYR A 25 -2.41 -17.21 -0.92
CA TYR A 25 -1.87 -16.82 0.39
C TYR A 25 -2.97 -17.06 1.41
N PRO A 26 -3.06 -18.29 1.97
CA PRO A 26 -4.25 -18.74 2.69
C PRO A 26 -4.48 -17.98 4.01
N THR A 27 -3.41 -17.61 4.70
CA THR A 27 -3.52 -16.88 5.98
C THR A 27 -3.30 -15.37 5.78
N VAL A 28 -3.81 -14.57 6.69
CA VAL A 28 -3.59 -13.12 6.69
C VAL A 28 -2.10 -12.79 6.85
N GLU A 29 -1.39 -13.60 7.63
CA GLU A 29 0.06 -13.47 7.81
C GLU A 29 0.83 -13.76 6.52
N ASP A 30 0.41 -14.75 5.70
CA ASP A 30 1.05 -15.02 4.41
C ASP A 30 0.86 -13.85 3.45
N ARG A 31 -0.33 -13.24 3.44
CA ARG A 31 -0.63 -12.04 2.64
C ARG A 31 0.21 -10.84 3.09
N MET A 32 0.32 -10.64 4.40
CA MET A 32 1.16 -9.58 4.95
C MET A 32 2.65 -9.84 4.68
N ARG A 33 3.14 -11.10 4.76
CA ARG A 33 4.52 -11.43 4.38
C ARG A 33 4.83 -11.04 2.94
N LEU A 34 3.90 -11.26 2.01
CA LEU A 34 4.09 -10.78 0.64
C LEU A 34 4.19 -9.25 0.59
N ALA A 35 3.30 -8.53 1.28
CA ALA A 35 3.33 -7.06 1.31
C ALA A 35 4.67 -6.55 1.92
N VAL A 36 5.14 -7.17 3.00
CA VAL A 36 6.43 -6.86 3.62
C VAL A 36 7.60 -7.16 2.67
N GLU A 37 7.55 -8.26 1.93
CA GLU A 37 8.60 -8.59 0.96
C GLU A 37 8.61 -7.62 -0.23
N LEU A 38 7.44 -7.21 -0.73
CA LEU A 38 7.31 -6.14 -1.73
C LEU A 38 7.95 -4.85 -1.24
N SER A 39 7.65 -4.43 -0.02
CA SER A 39 8.26 -3.26 0.64
C SER A 39 9.78 -3.40 0.73
N ARG A 40 10.27 -4.52 1.24
CA ARG A 40 11.71 -4.80 1.42
C ARG A 40 12.47 -4.80 0.11
N LEU A 41 11.95 -5.45 -0.91
CA LEU A 41 12.57 -5.48 -2.24
C LEU A 41 12.53 -4.11 -2.93
N ASN A 42 11.49 -3.31 -2.67
CA ASN A 42 11.43 -1.94 -3.18
C ASN A 42 12.58 -1.09 -2.64
N VAL A 43 12.89 -1.23 -1.35
CA VAL A 43 14.04 -0.59 -0.70
C VAL A 43 15.36 -1.14 -1.23
N ARG A 44 15.52 -2.48 -1.29
CA ARG A 44 16.80 -3.11 -1.63
C ARG A 44 17.20 -2.98 -3.09
N ASN A 45 16.22 -2.82 -3.97
CA ASN A 45 16.45 -2.56 -5.40
C ASN A 45 16.48 -1.06 -5.73
N ASP A 46 16.41 -0.17 -4.73
CA ASP A 46 16.39 1.29 -4.89
C ASP A 46 15.30 1.77 -5.87
N THR A 47 14.12 1.11 -5.85
CA THR A 47 12.99 1.42 -6.73
C THR A 47 11.93 2.31 -6.10
N GLY A 48 11.98 2.54 -4.78
CA GLY A 48 11.08 3.45 -4.08
C GLY A 48 11.11 3.31 -2.57
N GLY A 49 10.16 3.95 -1.89
CA GLY A 49 10.05 3.99 -0.44
C GLY A 49 9.64 2.67 0.21
N PRO A 50 9.70 2.59 1.57
CA PRO A 50 9.58 1.35 2.35
C PRO A 50 8.13 0.91 2.56
N PHE A 51 7.30 1.01 1.53
CA PHE A 51 5.88 0.66 1.62
C PHE A 51 5.50 -0.33 0.52
N GLY A 52 4.79 -1.36 0.93
CA GLY A 52 4.25 -2.40 0.07
C GLY A 52 2.78 -2.63 0.38
N ALA A 53 2.01 -2.95 -0.64
CA ALA A 53 0.61 -3.30 -0.51
C ALA A 53 0.21 -4.37 -1.53
N ALA A 54 -0.90 -5.04 -1.29
CA ALA A 54 -1.46 -5.96 -2.27
C ALA A 54 -2.97 -6.08 -2.09
N ILE A 55 -3.67 -6.34 -3.18
CA ILE A 55 -5.09 -6.69 -3.17
C ILE A 55 -5.21 -8.20 -3.34
N PHE A 56 -5.98 -8.83 -2.46
CA PHE A 56 -6.28 -10.25 -2.50
C PHE A 56 -7.79 -10.49 -2.59
N GLU A 57 -8.17 -11.57 -3.24
CA GLU A 57 -9.47 -12.17 -3.05
C GLU A 57 -9.50 -12.83 -1.66
N ARG A 58 -10.38 -12.35 -0.79
CA ARG A 58 -10.34 -12.67 0.63
C ARG A 58 -10.53 -14.16 0.94
N GLU A 59 -11.50 -14.80 0.29
CA GLU A 59 -11.88 -16.19 0.59
C GLU A 59 -10.83 -17.20 0.11
N THR A 60 -10.27 -16.97 -1.06
CA THR A 60 -9.30 -17.88 -1.66
C THR A 60 -7.85 -17.55 -1.31
N GLY A 61 -7.58 -16.32 -0.88
CA GLY A 61 -6.22 -15.80 -0.70
C GLY A 61 -5.48 -15.58 -2.01
N ARG A 62 -6.17 -15.59 -3.15
CA ARG A 62 -5.56 -15.36 -4.46
C ARG A 62 -5.13 -13.90 -4.60
N LEU A 63 -3.88 -13.69 -4.97
CA LEU A 63 -3.35 -12.37 -5.27
C LEU A 63 -4.03 -11.81 -6.53
N LEU A 64 -4.64 -10.63 -6.41
CA LEU A 64 -5.17 -9.88 -7.55
C LEU A 64 -4.15 -8.88 -8.10
N ALA A 65 -3.54 -8.08 -7.23
CA ALA A 65 -2.62 -7.03 -7.64
C ALA A 65 -1.59 -6.69 -6.54
N PRO A 66 -0.29 -6.64 -6.86
CA PRO A 66 0.72 -6.07 -5.99
C PRO A 66 0.81 -4.55 -6.15
N GLY A 67 1.32 -3.86 -5.14
CA GLY A 67 1.66 -2.46 -5.15
C GLY A 67 2.91 -2.16 -4.33
N VAL A 68 3.73 -1.26 -4.82
CA VAL A 68 4.90 -0.73 -4.13
C VAL A 68 4.92 0.78 -4.25
N ASN A 69 5.55 1.46 -3.29
CA ASN A 69 5.68 2.91 -3.35
C ASN A 69 6.61 3.33 -4.49
N LEU A 70 6.12 4.17 -5.39
CA LEU A 70 6.84 4.65 -6.57
C LEU A 70 6.99 6.19 -6.61
N VAL A 71 6.77 6.87 -5.49
CA VAL A 71 6.76 8.35 -5.43
C VAL A 71 8.04 8.94 -5.99
N VAL A 72 9.18 8.55 -5.43
CA VAL A 72 10.49 9.12 -5.83
C VAL A 72 10.82 8.78 -7.27
N GLY A 73 10.73 7.52 -7.65
CA GLY A 73 11.11 7.06 -8.99
C GLY A 73 10.22 7.59 -10.12
N SER A 74 8.95 7.90 -9.83
CA SER A 74 8.01 8.44 -10.82
C SER A 74 7.87 9.96 -10.78
N GLY A 75 8.35 10.63 -9.72
CA GLY A 75 8.09 12.05 -9.47
C GLY A 75 6.60 12.36 -9.26
N CYS A 76 5.83 11.40 -8.74
CA CYS A 76 4.38 11.52 -8.60
C CYS A 76 3.94 11.14 -7.17
N SER A 77 3.56 12.12 -6.35
CA SER A 77 3.24 11.97 -4.94
C SER A 77 2.05 11.04 -4.64
N VAL A 78 1.19 10.77 -5.62
CA VAL A 78 0.04 9.88 -5.43
C VAL A 78 0.37 8.39 -5.63
N PHE A 79 1.57 8.04 -6.04
CA PHE A 79 1.96 6.64 -6.27
C PHE A 79 2.45 5.94 -4.99
N HIS A 80 1.65 6.05 -3.92
CA HIS A 80 1.78 5.22 -2.73
C HIS A 80 1.45 3.76 -3.05
N ALA A 81 1.95 2.83 -2.25
CA ALA A 81 1.80 1.39 -2.49
C ALA A 81 0.33 0.96 -2.61
N GLU A 82 -0.54 1.47 -1.73
CA GLU A 82 -1.97 1.19 -1.72
C GLU A 82 -2.65 1.73 -2.99
N MET A 83 -2.31 2.96 -3.38
CA MET A 83 -2.83 3.57 -4.61
C MET A 83 -2.43 2.76 -5.84
N VAL A 84 -1.17 2.32 -5.89
CA VAL A 84 -0.65 1.47 -6.97
C VAL A 84 -1.39 0.14 -7.01
N ALA A 85 -1.55 -0.54 -5.85
CA ALA A 85 -2.29 -1.80 -5.76
C ALA A 85 -3.74 -1.66 -6.24
N ILE A 86 -4.45 -0.62 -5.79
CA ILE A 86 -5.83 -0.31 -6.19
C ILE A 86 -5.91 -0.08 -7.71
N MET A 87 -5.04 0.79 -8.25
CA MET A 87 -5.05 1.09 -9.69
C MET A 87 -4.79 -0.14 -10.55
N VAL A 88 -3.84 -0.99 -10.15
CA VAL A 88 -3.54 -2.24 -10.86
C VAL A 88 -4.71 -3.21 -10.75
N ALA A 89 -5.28 -3.40 -9.55
CA ALA A 89 -6.43 -4.27 -9.34
C ALA A 89 -7.63 -3.88 -10.20
N GLN A 90 -8.00 -2.60 -10.21
CA GLN A 90 -9.09 -2.07 -11.02
C GLN A 90 -8.87 -2.28 -12.53
N LYS A 91 -7.62 -2.19 -12.99
CA LYS A 91 -7.28 -2.51 -14.39
C LYS A 91 -7.37 -3.99 -14.69
N VAL A 92 -6.95 -4.86 -13.79
CA VAL A 92 -7.05 -6.32 -13.94
C VAL A 92 -8.51 -6.77 -14.01
N VAL A 93 -9.37 -6.24 -13.12
CA VAL A 93 -10.80 -6.60 -13.07
C VAL A 93 -11.61 -5.89 -14.17
N GLY A 94 -11.13 -4.73 -14.65
CA GLY A 94 -11.82 -3.94 -15.68
C GLY A 94 -12.94 -3.05 -15.14
N THR A 95 -12.94 -2.76 -13.83
CA THR A 95 -13.90 -1.85 -13.19
C THR A 95 -13.21 -0.96 -12.17
N PHE A 96 -13.78 0.20 -11.90
CA PHE A 96 -13.32 1.11 -10.83
C PHE A 96 -13.85 0.70 -9.44
N ASP A 97 -14.86 -0.15 -9.36
CA ASP A 97 -15.48 -0.59 -8.11
C ASP A 97 -15.16 -2.07 -7.86
N LEU A 98 -14.22 -2.33 -6.94
CA LEU A 98 -13.86 -3.68 -6.50
C LEU A 98 -14.92 -4.29 -5.55
N GLY A 99 -15.92 -3.52 -5.15
CA GLY A 99 -17.01 -3.96 -4.29
C GLY A 99 -18.30 -4.27 -5.02
N ALA A 100 -18.29 -4.32 -6.36
CA ALA A 100 -19.48 -4.62 -7.16
C ALA A 100 -20.06 -6.01 -6.85
N ASP A 101 -21.39 -6.16 -6.87
CA ASP A 101 -22.13 -7.36 -6.42
C ASP A 101 -21.73 -8.65 -7.14
N ASN A 102 -21.21 -8.55 -8.35
CA ASN A 102 -20.79 -9.70 -9.15
C ASN A 102 -19.32 -10.09 -8.98
N LEU A 103 -18.62 -9.44 -8.06
CA LEU A 103 -17.20 -9.67 -7.78
C LEU A 103 -17.01 -10.38 -6.42
N PRO A 104 -15.90 -11.12 -6.26
CA PRO A 104 -15.49 -11.61 -4.94
C PRO A 104 -15.25 -10.46 -3.96
N SER A 105 -15.28 -10.78 -2.67
CA SER A 105 -14.84 -9.84 -1.65
C SER A 105 -13.33 -9.66 -1.72
N TYR A 106 -12.88 -8.42 -1.90
CA TYR A 106 -11.46 -8.09 -1.93
C TYR A 106 -11.01 -7.42 -0.63
N GLU A 107 -9.75 -7.68 -0.28
CA GLU A 107 -9.07 -7.01 0.82
C GLU A 107 -7.81 -6.29 0.34
N LEU A 108 -7.55 -5.15 0.95
CA LEU A 108 -6.29 -4.42 0.84
C LEU A 108 -5.40 -4.78 2.03
N VAL A 109 -4.23 -5.34 1.76
CA VAL A 109 -3.19 -5.60 2.75
C VAL A 109 -2.06 -4.60 2.52
N THR A 110 -1.69 -3.84 3.55
CA THR A 110 -0.65 -2.80 3.47
C THR A 110 0.31 -2.88 4.65
N THR A 111 1.59 -2.65 4.39
CA THR A 111 2.65 -2.77 5.41
C THR A 111 2.57 -1.73 6.51
N THR A 112 1.83 -0.63 6.30
CA THR A 112 1.65 0.44 7.28
C THR A 112 0.18 0.87 7.26
N GLU A 113 -0.34 1.37 8.36
CA GLU A 113 -1.65 2.03 8.37
C GLU A 113 -1.70 3.09 7.26
N PRO A 114 -2.79 3.16 6.48
CA PRO A 114 -2.86 4.11 5.37
C PRO A 114 -2.68 5.56 5.84
N CYS A 115 -1.86 6.32 5.13
CA CYS A 115 -1.80 7.78 5.30
C CYS A 115 -3.16 8.42 4.96
N ALA A 116 -3.34 9.72 5.26
CA ALA A 116 -4.60 10.42 5.03
C ALA A 116 -5.12 10.29 3.57
N MET A 117 -4.23 10.28 2.57
CA MET A 117 -4.59 10.11 1.16
C MET A 117 -5.10 8.69 0.87
N CYS A 118 -4.35 7.67 1.29
CA CYS A 118 -4.70 6.26 1.05
C CYS A 118 -5.93 5.84 1.85
N LEU A 119 -6.08 6.36 3.08
CA LEU A 119 -7.28 6.17 3.89
C LEU A 119 -8.53 6.71 3.18
N GLY A 120 -8.42 7.92 2.58
CA GLY A 120 -9.50 8.48 1.77
C GLY A 120 -9.83 7.64 0.54
N ALA A 121 -8.82 7.03 -0.10
CA ALA A 121 -9.01 6.22 -1.30
C ALA A 121 -9.62 4.84 -1.02
N THR A 122 -9.41 4.28 0.16
CA THR A 122 -9.86 2.93 0.53
C THR A 122 -11.36 2.71 0.31
N PRO A 123 -12.29 3.55 0.79
CA PRO A 123 -13.72 3.39 0.51
C PRO A 123 -14.09 3.50 -0.97
N TRP A 124 -13.39 4.36 -1.71
CA TRP A 124 -13.62 4.56 -3.14
C TRP A 124 -13.19 3.39 -4.01
N SER A 125 -12.24 2.58 -3.51
CA SER A 125 -11.78 1.40 -4.24
C SER A 125 -12.83 0.28 -4.30
N GLY A 126 -13.74 0.24 -3.33
CA GLY A 126 -14.72 -0.82 -3.16
C GLY A 126 -14.23 -2.04 -2.36
N VAL A 127 -13.00 -2.04 -1.83
CA VAL A 127 -12.52 -3.11 -0.95
C VAL A 127 -13.36 -3.19 0.33
N ARG A 128 -13.53 -4.39 0.87
CA ARG A 128 -14.36 -4.65 2.05
C ARG A 128 -13.54 -4.94 3.31
N HIS A 129 -12.25 -5.11 3.15
CA HIS A 129 -11.34 -5.43 4.26
C HIS A 129 -10.03 -4.66 4.08
N LEU A 130 -9.51 -4.17 5.19
CA LEU A 130 -8.21 -3.52 5.27
C LEU A 130 -7.38 -4.24 6.33
N VAL A 131 -6.17 -4.64 5.97
CA VAL A 131 -5.20 -5.28 6.87
C VAL A 131 -3.94 -4.44 6.90
N CYS A 132 -3.51 -4.03 8.10
CA CYS A 132 -2.36 -3.16 8.32
C CYS A 132 -1.27 -3.86 9.13
N GLY A 133 -0.01 -3.62 8.76
CA GLY A 133 1.17 -4.06 9.52
C GLY A 133 1.60 -3.03 10.58
N ALA A 134 2.57 -2.18 10.25
CA ALA A 134 3.04 -1.09 11.09
C ALA A 134 1.97 -0.03 11.31
N ARG A 135 2.08 0.71 12.39
CA ARG A 135 1.18 1.82 12.70
C ARG A 135 1.68 3.15 12.12
N ASP A 136 0.81 4.13 12.07
CA ASP A 136 1.12 5.52 11.73
C ASP A 136 2.29 6.09 12.56
N GLU A 137 2.29 5.81 13.86
CA GLU A 137 3.37 6.22 14.76
C GLU A 137 4.74 5.63 14.38
N ASP A 138 4.77 4.41 13.82
CA ASP A 138 6.03 3.76 13.40
C ASP A 138 6.62 4.45 12.15
N ALA A 139 5.76 4.84 11.19
CA ALA A 139 6.19 5.59 10.02
C ALA A 139 6.66 7.01 10.39
N ARG A 140 5.93 7.68 11.28
CA ARG A 140 6.34 9.00 11.81
C ARG A 140 7.65 8.93 12.58
N ALA A 141 7.90 7.85 13.32
CA ALA A 141 9.15 7.67 14.07
C ALA A 141 10.40 7.64 13.18
N VAL A 142 10.27 7.25 11.91
CA VAL A 142 11.37 7.30 10.92
C VAL A 142 11.31 8.54 10.02
N GLY A 143 10.36 9.47 10.27
CA GLY A 143 10.31 10.78 9.64
C GLY A 143 9.24 10.98 8.56
N PHE A 144 8.43 9.99 8.22
CA PHE A 144 7.34 10.16 7.24
C PHE A 144 6.19 10.99 7.81
N ASP A 145 5.58 11.83 6.97
CA ASP A 145 4.35 12.54 7.27
C ASP A 145 3.15 11.72 6.74
N GLU A 146 2.35 11.23 7.66
CA GLU A 146 1.14 10.46 7.35
C GLU A 146 -0.11 11.34 7.12
N GLY A 147 0.05 12.63 7.15
CA GLY A 147 -1.04 13.60 7.02
C GLY A 147 -1.95 13.65 8.25
N SER A 148 -3.04 14.39 8.13
CA SER A 148 -4.03 14.54 9.20
C SER A 148 -5.12 13.47 9.07
N LYS A 149 -5.16 12.55 10.03
CA LYS A 149 -6.21 11.52 10.18
C LYS A 149 -6.99 11.75 11.47
N THR A 150 -8.28 11.43 11.47
CA THR A 150 -9.03 11.34 12.72
C THR A 150 -8.56 10.15 13.56
N SER A 151 -8.59 10.26 14.89
CA SER A 151 -8.33 9.13 15.80
C SER A 151 -9.33 7.98 15.58
N GLU A 152 -10.54 8.29 15.14
CA GLU A 152 -11.64 7.32 14.94
C GLU A 152 -11.67 6.76 13.49
N TRP A 153 -10.54 6.77 12.78
CA TRP A 153 -10.50 6.36 11.38
C TRP A 153 -10.93 4.90 11.15
N VAL A 154 -10.66 4.01 12.11
CA VAL A 154 -11.09 2.60 12.05
C VAL A 154 -12.62 2.54 12.06
N GLY A 155 -13.27 3.17 13.07
CA GLY A 155 -14.74 3.22 13.16
C GLY A 155 -15.38 3.86 11.93
N ALA A 156 -14.74 4.90 11.35
CA ALA A 156 -15.24 5.52 10.13
C ALA A 156 -15.20 4.60 8.89
N LEU A 157 -14.28 3.63 8.83
CA LEU A 157 -14.27 2.59 7.80
C LEU A 157 -15.30 1.50 8.10
N GLU A 158 -15.41 1.08 9.36
CA GLU A 158 -16.39 0.06 9.80
C GLU A 158 -17.83 0.52 9.57
N ASP A 159 -18.15 1.78 9.82
CA ASP A 159 -19.44 2.41 9.49
C ASP A 159 -19.76 2.36 7.99
N ARG A 160 -18.75 2.18 7.13
CA ARG A 160 -18.89 1.97 5.69
C ARG A 160 -18.86 0.51 5.28
N GLY A 161 -18.88 -0.42 6.24
CA GLY A 161 -18.83 -1.86 6.00
C GLY A 161 -17.44 -2.38 5.58
N ILE A 162 -16.37 -1.66 5.94
CA ILE A 162 -15.00 -2.07 5.69
C ILE A 162 -14.38 -2.51 7.03
N THR A 163 -14.12 -3.80 7.20
CA THR A 163 -13.47 -4.28 8.43
C THR A 163 -11.98 -3.93 8.42
N VAL A 164 -11.42 -3.66 9.59
CA VAL A 164 -10.01 -3.29 9.75
C VAL A 164 -9.32 -4.27 10.70
N GLN A 165 -8.19 -4.81 10.27
CA GLN A 165 -7.29 -5.62 11.11
C GLN A 165 -5.91 -4.94 11.16
N GLN A 166 -5.47 -4.62 12.37
CA GLN A 166 -4.20 -3.92 12.61
C GLN A 166 -3.14 -4.88 13.19
N ASP A 167 -1.90 -4.44 13.21
CA ASP A 167 -0.75 -5.08 13.85
C ASP A 167 -0.37 -6.47 13.28
N VAL A 168 -0.79 -6.78 12.06
CA VAL A 168 -0.41 -8.05 11.42
C VAL A 168 1.06 -7.98 10.99
N LEU A 169 1.91 -8.81 11.61
CA LEU A 169 3.36 -8.81 11.41
C LEU A 169 3.98 -7.39 11.55
N ARG A 170 3.51 -6.62 12.55
CA ARG A 170 3.95 -5.24 12.77
C ARG A 170 5.46 -5.11 12.88
N GLU A 171 6.12 -6.01 13.62
CA GLU A 171 7.57 -5.96 13.82
C GLU A 171 8.35 -6.12 12.51
N GLU A 172 7.91 -7.03 11.63
CA GLU A 172 8.51 -7.26 10.31
C GLU A 172 8.34 -6.05 9.39
N ALA A 173 7.17 -5.40 9.44
CA ALA A 173 6.89 -4.18 8.67
C ALA A 173 7.73 -3.00 9.19
N VAL A 174 7.79 -2.80 10.49
CA VAL A 174 8.62 -1.77 11.14
C VAL A 174 10.11 -1.97 10.84
N ALA A 175 10.57 -3.23 10.75
CA ALA A 175 11.96 -3.51 10.40
C ALA A 175 12.34 -2.97 9.01
N VAL A 176 11.40 -2.98 8.04
CA VAL A 176 11.66 -2.40 6.70
C VAL A 176 11.71 -0.88 6.75
N LEU A 177 10.85 -0.24 7.54
CA LEU A 177 10.91 1.22 7.76
C LEU A 177 12.27 1.65 8.32
N ARG A 178 12.77 0.90 9.33
CA ARG A 178 14.09 1.15 9.93
C ARG A 178 15.22 0.89 8.93
N GLU A 179 15.18 -0.25 8.20
CA GLU A 179 16.17 -0.56 7.16
C GLU A 179 16.28 0.59 6.16
N TYR A 180 15.16 1.16 5.74
CA TYR A 180 15.13 2.30 4.81
C TYR A 180 15.78 3.55 5.39
N ALA A 181 15.44 3.91 6.62
CA ALA A 181 16.02 5.07 7.29
C ALA A 181 17.53 4.91 7.53
N GLU A 182 17.99 3.72 7.97
CA GLU A 182 19.40 3.40 8.18
C GLU A 182 20.21 3.44 6.88
N ARG A 183 19.60 3.14 5.74
CA ARG A 183 20.21 3.25 4.41
C ARG A 183 20.24 4.69 3.89
N GLY A 184 19.70 5.66 4.64
CA GLY A 184 19.59 7.05 4.20
C GLY A 184 18.55 7.25 3.09
N GLY A 185 17.50 6.46 3.09
CA GLY A 185 16.40 6.58 2.13
C GLY A 185 15.71 7.95 2.19
N GLU A 186 15.27 8.43 1.04
CA GLU A 186 14.63 9.75 0.91
C GLU A 186 13.28 9.79 1.63
N ILE A 187 13.11 10.69 2.59
CA ILE A 187 11.83 10.98 3.23
C ILE A 187 11.13 12.05 2.38
N TYR A 188 10.22 11.62 1.52
CA TYR A 188 9.59 12.44 0.48
C TYR A 188 8.34 13.20 0.96
N ASN A 189 8.38 13.77 2.16
CA ASN A 189 7.31 14.64 2.65
C ASN A 189 7.20 15.91 1.76
N SER A 190 5.98 16.38 1.52
CA SER A 190 5.80 17.69 0.89
C SER A 190 6.24 18.81 1.84
N ARG A 191 6.72 19.93 1.27
CA ARG A 191 7.18 21.10 2.04
C ARG A 191 8.37 20.85 2.97
N GLN A 192 9.28 19.96 2.58
CA GLN A 192 10.52 19.80 3.34
C GLN A 192 11.35 21.08 3.28
N GLY A 193 11.64 21.67 4.45
CA GLY A 193 12.73 22.59 4.64
C GLY A 193 12.41 24.07 4.74
N THR A 194 11.16 24.51 4.70
CA THR A 194 10.82 25.90 5.06
C THR A 194 9.41 25.97 5.65
N ASP A 195 9.32 25.85 6.95
CA ASP A 195 8.22 26.57 7.59
C ASP A 195 8.57 28.06 7.48
N PRO A 196 7.75 28.87 6.80
CA PRO A 196 7.86 30.32 6.99
C PRO A 196 7.50 30.63 8.44
N PRO A 197 8.13 31.64 9.04
CA PRO A 197 7.88 32.03 10.41
C PRO A 197 6.44 32.44 10.65
#